data_d16c18eb206f5c114eecc2e91e57984a
#
_entry.id   d16c18eb206f5c114eecc2e91e57984a
#
_cell.length_a   1.000
_cell.length_b   1.000
_cell.length_c   1.000
_cell.angle_alpha   90.00
_cell.angle_beta   90.00
_cell.angle_gamma   90.00
#
_symmetry.space_group_name_H-M   'P 1'
#
loop_
_entity.id
_entity.type
_entity.pdbx_description
1 polymer ?
#
loop_
_entity_poly.entity_id
_entity_poly.type
_entity_poly.pdbx_seq_one_letter_code
_entity_poly.pdbx_strand_id
1 'polypeptide(L)'
;MKKLLLATCASFAISSGASAAIIPVLDTVTQVGTEWEYSYSGTLAGDQGLVSGSQLIIYDFSGYVNGSISAGIYAADLAAMVELTSLILPPPSDTDDPLVPNLVFTWTGAPFNASGGPFADVSFAGLTARSVFNAVQNDGFSAMAVTNNGTATGDLSFNSGRVGVPASSVVPEPTTWALMIAGFGFAGTALRARRRFAVG
;
A
#
# COMPACT_ATOMS: atom_id res chain seq x y z
N MET A 1 17.12 -21.59 60.60
CA MET A 1 16.03 -21.16 59.74
C MET A 1 16.58 -20.13 58.78
N LYS A 2 16.88 -20.52 57.51
CA LYS A 2 17.41 -19.61 56.49
C LYS A 2 16.23 -19.10 55.67
N LYS A 3 15.96 -17.79 55.74
CA LYS A 3 14.93 -17.13 54.96
C LYS A 3 15.49 -16.87 53.58
N LEU A 4 14.90 -17.55 52.56
CA LEU A 4 15.18 -17.33 51.15
C LEU A 4 14.34 -16.11 50.68
N LEU A 5 14.99 -14.99 50.35
CA LEU A 5 14.35 -13.85 49.69
C LEU A 5 14.31 -14.15 48.17
N LEU A 6 13.13 -14.37 47.65
CA LEU A 6 12.89 -14.39 46.21
C LEU A 6 12.79 -12.92 45.70
N ALA A 7 13.79 -12.47 44.96
CA ALA A 7 13.73 -11.22 44.25
C ALA A 7 13.02 -11.46 42.91
N THR A 8 11.78 -10.98 42.79
CA THR A 8 11.02 -11.00 41.55
C THR A 8 11.49 -9.83 40.68
N CYS A 9 12.32 -10.10 39.66
CA CYS A 9 12.62 -9.13 38.64
C CYS A 9 11.39 -8.98 37.70
N ALA A 10 10.63 -7.90 37.86
CA ALA A 10 9.62 -7.51 36.92
C ALA A 10 10.33 -6.91 35.69
N SER A 11 10.45 -7.70 34.64
CA SER A 11 10.90 -7.22 33.33
C SER A 11 9.78 -6.38 32.71
N PHE A 12 9.91 -5.06 32.77
CA PHE A 12 9.11 -4.17 31.94
C PHE A 12 9.56 -4.35 30.47
N ALA A 13 8.81 -5.11 29.70
CA ALA A 13 8.91 -5.08 28.26
C ALA A 13 8.38 -3.71 27.79
N ILE A 14 9.28 -2.77 27.51
CA ILE A 14 8.95 -1.56 26.78
C ILE A 14 8.71 -2.03 25.35
N SER A 15 7.44 -2.23 24.98
CA SER A 15 7.04 -2.33 23.59
C SER A 15 7.29 -0.95 22.97
N SER A 16 8.41 -0.75 22.28
CA SER A 16 8.54 0.32 21.33
C SER A 16 7.48 0.03 20.27
N GLY A 17 6.35 0.74 20.33
CA GLY A 17 5.37 0.72 19.25
C GLY A 17 6.11 1.06 17.96
N ALA A 18 5.97 0.22 16.95
CA ALA A 18 6.44 0.57 15.62
C ALA A 18 5.66 1.82 15.21
N SER A 19 6.37 2.95 15.17
CA SER A 19 5.81 4.23 14.79
C SER A 19 5.63 4.20 13.27
N ALA A 20 4.38 4.26 12.82
CA ALA A 20 4.05 4.22 11.41
C ALA A 20 4.03 5.64 10.85
N ALA A 21 4.91 5.95 9.89
CA ALA A 21 5.01 7.30 9.32
C ALA A 21 3.68 7.76 8.69
N ILE A 22 3.26 7.12 7.61
CA ILE A 22 1.99 7.35 6.92
C ILE A 22 1.42 6.00 6.54
N ILE A 23 0.12 5.80 6.75
CA ILE A 23 -0.59 4.57 6.39
C ILE A 23 -1.63 4.92 5.33
N PRO A 24 -1.39 4.60 4.04
CA PRO A 24 -2.38 4.83 3.00
C PRO A 24 -3.46 3.75 2.99
N VAL A 25 -4.66 4.14 2.57
CA VAL A 25 -5.81 3.27 2.35
C VAL A 25 -6.44 3.62 1.00
N LEU A 26 -6.78 2.61 0.19
CA LEU A 26 -7.61 2.81 -1.00
C LEU A 26 -9.07 2.95 -0.55
N ASP A 27 -9.65 4.13 -0.76
CA ASP A 27 -11.03 4.41 -0.35
C ASP A 27 -12.04 3.96 -1.41
N THR A 28 -11.82 4.39 -2.67
CA THR A 28 -12.76 4.12 -3.76
C THR A 28 -12.06 3.96 -5.10
N VAL A 29 -12.71 3.18 -5.97
CA VAL A 29 -12.40 3.12 -7.41
C VAL A 29 -13.65 3.51 -8.16
N THR A 30 -13.62 4.65 -8.86
CA THR A 30 -14.79 5.24 -9.52
C THR A 30 -14.54 5.40 -11.01
N GLN A 31 -15.51 5.03 -11.84
CA GLN A 31 -15.41 5.20 -13.28
C GLN A 31 -15.54 6.68 -13.68
N VAL A 32 -14.58 7.17 -14.45
CA VAL A 32 -14.54 8.52 -15.01
C VAL A 32 -14.33 8.43 -16.53
N GLY A 33 -15.41 8.47 -17.27
CA GLY A 33 -15.37 8.22 -18.73
C GLY A 33 -14.98 6.78 -19.03
N THR A 34 -13.88 6.57 -19.73
CA THR A 34 -13.33 5.24 -20.05
C THR A 34 -12.24 4.78 -19.09
N GLU A 35 -11.93 5.57 -18.08
CA GLU A 35 -10.88 5.37 -17.09
C GLU A 35 -11.47 5.13 -15.70
N TRP A 36 -10.60 4.76 -14.74
CA TRP A 36 -10.98 4.50 -13.37
C TRP A 36 -10.11 5.34 -12.44
N GLU A 37 -10.75 6.18 -11.63
CA GLU A 37 -10.10 7.00 -10.63
C GLU A 37 -9.99 6.22 -9.32
N TYR A 38 -8.76 6.06 -8.86
CA TYR A 38 -8.37 5.49 -7.57
C TYR A 38 -8.19 6.64 -6.59
N SER A 39 -8.95 6.65 -5.50
CA SER A 39 -8.87 7.66 -4.46
C SER A 39 -8.31 7.04 -3.19
N TYR A 40 -7.31 7.71 -2.63
CA TYR A 40 -6.62 7.26 -1.43
C TYR A 40 -6.80 8.28 -0.32
N SER A 41 -6.91 7.76 0.89
CA SER A 41 -6.71 8.48 2.14
C SER A 41 -5.49 7.94 2.88
N GLY A 42 -5.13 8.58 3.98
CA GLY A 42 -4.07 8.10 4.84
C GLY A 42 -4.14 8.71 6.21
N THR A 43 -3.34 8.15 7.11
CA THR A 43 -3.20 8.65 8.48
C THR A 43 -1.72 8.85 8.78
N LEU A 44 -1.37 10.07 9.21
CA LEU A 44 -0.10 10.40 9.85
C LEU A 44 -0.26 10.16 11.35
N ALA A 45 0.56 9.27 11.91
CA ALA A 45 0.52 8.98 13.34
C ALA A 45 0.91 10.21 14.17
N GLY A 46 0.35 10.34 15.37
CA GLY A 46 0.50 11.53 16.21
C GLY A 46 1.92 11.75 16.76
N ASP A 47 2.78 10.75 16.73
CA ASP A 47 4.20 10.82 17.09
C ASP A 47 5.11 11.12 15.89
N GLN A 48 4.51 11.39 14.72
CA GLN A 48 5.18 11.69 13.46
C GLN A 48 4.86 13.09 12.96
N GLY A 49 5.79 13.63 12.17
CA GLY A 49 5.63 14.93 11.50
C GLY A 49 6.15 14.88 10.07
N LEU A 50 5.81 15.92 9.31
CA LEU A 50 6.25 16.12 7.94
C LEU A 50 7.24 17.26 7.85
N VAL A 51 8.31 17.05 7.12
CA VAL A 51 9.27 18.08 6.70
C VAL A 51 9.46 18.00 5.20
N SER A 52 10.01 19.03 4.59
CA SER A 52 10.31 19.00 3.14
C SER A 52 11.11 17.74 2.79
N GLY A 53 10.59 16.96 1.85
CA GLY A 53 11.14 15.65 1.46
C GLY A 53 10.50 14.45 2.15
N SER A 54 9.61 14.61 3.13
CA SER A 54 8.76 13.49 3.61
C SER A 54 7.91 12.98 2.46
N GLN A 55 7.80 11.63 2.32
CA GLN A 55 7.20 11.02 1.14
C GLN A 55 6.23 9.89 1.49
N LEU A 56 5.24 9.72 0.62
CA LEU A 56 4.43 8.52 0.48
C LEU A 56 4.58 8.02 -0.95
N ILE A 57 4.93 6.74 -1.11
CA ILE A 57 5.08 6.06 -2.39
C ILE A 57 4.13 4.89 -2.44
N ILE A 58 3.34 4.81 -3.50
CA ILE A 58 2.50 3.65 -3.82
C ILE A 58 3.10 3.02 -5.07
N TYR A 59 3.58 1.78 -4.95
CA TYR A 59 4.30 1.07 -6.00
C TYR A 59 3.35 0.45 -7.02
N ASP A 60 3.88 0.26 -8.23
CA ASP A 60 3.30 -0.55 -9.32
C ASP A 60 1.84 -0.19 -9.65
N PHE A 61 1.58 1.11 -9.86
CA PHE A 61 0.27 1.61 -10.27
C PHE A 61 0.01 1.31 -11.75
N SER A 62 -0.44 0.11 -12.05
CA SER A 62 -0.63 -0.39 -13.42
C SER A 62 -1.63 0.45 -14.24
N GLY A 63 -1.32 0.64 -15.54
CA GLY A 63 -2.21 1.31 -16.46
C GLY A 63 -2.43 2.81 -16.19
N TYR A 64 -1.46 3.45 -15.55
CA TYR A 64 -1.51 4.87 -15.20
C TYR A 64 -1.85 5.76 -16.39
N VAL A 65 -2.80 6.67 -16.20
CA VAL A 65 -3.18 7.70 -17.18
C VAL A 65 -2.33 8.95 -16.95
N ASN A 66 -1.54 9.31 -17.93
CA ASN A 66 -0.58 10.41 -17.79
C ASN A 66 -1.24 11.73 -17.37
N GLY A 67 -0.67 12.38 -16.38
CA GLY A 67 -1.14 13.66 -15.83
C GLY A 67 -2.39 13.57 -14.94
N SER A 68 -2.83 12.36 -14.56
CA SER A 68 -4.02 12.17 -13.74
C SER A 68 -3.75 12.17 -12.22
N ILE A 69 -2.49 12.11 -11.80
CA ILE A 69 -2.14 12.14 -10.38
C ILE A 69 -2.46 13.51 -9.76
N SER A 70 -3.03 13.51 -8.57
CA SER A 70 -3.38 14.73 -7.84
C SER A 70 -3.25 14.55 -6.33
N ALA A 71 -2.74 15.57 -5.65
CA ALA A 71 -2.75 15.69 -4.20
C ALA A 71 -4.02 16.41 -3.67
N GLY A 72 -5.00 16.67 -4.53
CA GLY A 72 -6.27 17.29 -4.16
C GLY A 72 -6.10 18.64 -3.47
N ILE A 73 -6.74 18.80 -2.33
CA ILE A 73 -6.69 20.04 -1.54
C ILE A 73 -5.31 20.33 -0.93
N TYR A 74 -4.41 19.34 -0.90
CA TYR A 74 -3.05 19.47 -0.35
C TYR A 74 -2.02 19.86 -1.40
N ALA A 75 -2.41 20.14 -2.64
CA ALA A 75 -1.50 20.42 -3.76
C ALA A 75 -0.59 21.66 -3.54
N ALA A 76 -0.90 22.53 -2.58
CA ALA A 76 -0.04 23.63 -2.20
C ALA A 76 1.24 23.20 -1.45
N ASP A 77 1.13 22.12 -0.66
CA ASP A 77 2.17 21.64 0.25
C ASP A 77 2.63 20.20 -0.07
N LEU A 78 1.96 19.54 -1.00
CA LEU A 78 2.22 18.15 -1.36
C LEU A 78 2.36 18.02 -2.88
N ALA A 79 3.59 17.88 -3.35
CA ALA A 79 3.87 17.60 -4.76
C ALA A 79 3.48 16.16 -5.09
N ALA A 80 2.72 15.99 -6.18
CA ALA A 80 2.33 14.68 -6.71
C ALA A 80 3.06 14.43 -8.03
N MET A 81 3.79 13.33 -8.13
CA MET A 81 4.58 12.97 -9.31
C MET A 81 4.55 11.45 -9.54
N VAL A 82 5.05 11.05 -10.67
CA VAL A 82 5.15 9.64 -11.06
C VAL A 82 6.60 9.31 -11.37
N GLU A 83 7.08 8.20 -10.82
CA GLU A 83 8.45 7.70 -11.02
C GLU A 83 8.41 6.21 -11.39
N LEU A 84 9.36 5.74 -12.18
CA LEU A 84 9.51 4.30 -12.49
C LEU A 84 10.36 3.56 -11.46
N THR A 85 11.16 4.28 -10.70
CA THR A 85 11.98 3.74 -9.61
C THR A 85 12.03 4.74 -8.49
N SER A 86 11.98 4.30 -7.26
CA SER A 86 12.03 5.17 -6.09
C SER A 86 13.31 5.02 -5.30
N LEU A 87 13.72 6.12 -4.64
CA LEU A 87 14.86 6.13 -3.70
C LEU A 87 14.55 5.37 -2.41
N ILE A 88 13.27 5.29 -2.02
CA ILE A 88 12.82 4.50 -0.88
C ILE A 88 12.43 3.13 -1.43
N LEU A 89 13.02 2.08 -0.88
CA LEU A 89 12.78 0.71 -1.33
C LEU A 89 11.36 0.24 -0.93
N PRO A 90 10.73 -0.61 -1.74
CA PRO A 90 9.48 -1.25 -1.38
C PRO A 90 9.64 -2.16 -0.15
N PRO A 91 8.52 -2.61 0.46
CA PRO A 91 8.57 -3.60 1.53
C PRO A 91 9.41 -4.82 1.14
N PRO A 92 10.10 -5.49 2.06
CA PRO A 92 10.92 -6.67 1.74
C PRO A 92 10.15 -7.83 1.10
N SER A 93 8.82 -7.83 1.20
CA SER A 93 7.92 -8.83 0.60
C SER A 93 7.51 -8.51 -0.83
N ASP A 94 7.82 -7.29 -1.33
CA ASP A 94 7.38 -6.80 -2.61
C ASP A 94 8.59 -6.35 -3.45
N THR A 95 8.42 -6.40 -4.78
CA THR A 95 9.42 -5.93 -5.75
C THR A 95 8.82 -4.78 -6.53
N ASP A 96 9.59 -3.72 -6.75
CA ASP A 96 9.25 -2.61 -7.65
C ASP A 96 9.51 -3.04 -9.09
N ASP A 97 8.49 -3.06 -9.94
CA ASP A 97 8.64 -3.31 -11.37
C ASP A 97 9.04 -2.00 -12.08
N PRO A 98 10.27 -1.88 -12.59
CA PRO A 98 10.75 -0.64 -13.19
C PRO A 98 10.03 -0.25 -14.49
N LEU A 99 9.10 -1.06 -14.97
CA LEU A 99 8.26 -0.77 -16.15
C LEU A 99 6.87 -0.27 -15.75
N VAL A 100 6.50 -0.35 -14.48
CA VAL A 100 5.21 0.10 -13.96
C VAL A 100 5.42 1.36 -13.11
N PRO A 101 4.66 2.43 -13.35
CA PRO A 101 4.87 3.68 -12.62
C PRO A 101 4.44 3.59 -11.16
N ASN A 102 5.19 4.27 -10.30
CA ASN A 102 4.92 4.49 -8.89
C ASN A 102 4.30 5.87 -8.68
N LEU A 103 3.29 5.98 -7.81
CA LEU A 103 2.76 7.27 -7.39
C LEU A 103 3.57 7.80 -6.21
N VAL A 104 4.13 8.99 -6.35
CA VAL A 104 4.98 9.62 -5.33
C VAL A 104 4.36 10.93 -4.88
N PHE A 105 4.08 11.05 -3.60
CA PHE A 105 3.59 12.25 -2.95
C PHE A 105 4.66 12.76 -2.00
N THR A 106 5.22 13.94 -2.29
CA THR A 106 6.32 14.53 -1.53
C THR A 106 5.88 15.80 -0.83
N TRP A 107 6.08 15.89 0.47
CA TRP A 107 5.82 17.09 1.24
C TRP A 107 6.83 18.18 0.88
N THR A 108 6.33 19.34 0.47
CA THR A 108 7.12 20.53 0.08
C THR A 108 6.82 21.75 0.95
N GLY A 109 5.77 21.63 1.78
CA GLY A 109 5.32 22.71 2.67
C GLY A 109 6.22 22.95 3.87
N ALA A 110 5.79 23.87 4.72
CA ALA A 110 6.44 24.13 6.00
C ALA A 110 6.41 22.86 6.89
N PRO A 111 7.33 22.72 7.86
CA PRO A 111 7.28 21.61 8.82
C PRO A 111 5.91 21.54 9.51
N PHE A 112 5.30 20.35 9.47
CA PHE A 112 3.99 20.06 10.04
C PHE A 112 4.14 18.99 11.13
N ASN A 113 3.69 19.27 12.35
CA ASN A 113 3.83 18.39 13.51
C ASN A 113 5.24 17.79 13.69
N ALA A 114 6.30 18.49 13.24
CA ALA A 114 7.65 17.93 13.17
C ALA A 114 8.42 17.98 14.51
N SER A 115 7.87 18.64 15.54
CA SER A 115 8.45 18.73 16.88
C SER A 115 7.39 19.09 17.91
N GLY A 116 7.68 18.81 19.19
CA GLY A 116 6.78 19.19 20.30
C GLY A 116 5.59 18.26 20.51
N GLY A 117 5.59 17.08 19.86
CA GLY A 117 4.56 16.04 20.01
C GLY A 117 4.66 15.24 21.29
N PRO A 118 3.84 14.14 21.42
CA PRO A 118 2.94 13.66 20.39
C PRO A 118 1.68 14.52 20.21
N PHE A 119 1.16 14.53 18.98
CA PHE A 119 -0.11 15.17 18.61
C PHE A 119 -1.22 14.12 18.46
N ALA A 120 -2.42 14.53 18.09
CA ALA A 120 -3.43 13.59 17.60
C ALA A 120 -3.04 13.08 16.21
N ASP A 121 -3.50 11.88 15.86
CA ASP A 121 -3.38 11.36 14.49
C ASP A 121 -4.07 12.30 13.51
N VAL A 122 -3.46 12.49 12.35
CA VAL A 122 -4.01 13.36 11.29
C VAL A 122 -4.39 12.50 10.10
N SER A 123 -5.68 12.52 9.77
CA SER A 123 -6.19 11.88 8.56
C SER A 123 -6.23 12.87 7.40
N PHE A 124 -5.87 12.41 6.21
CA PHE A 124 -5.96 13.15 4.97
C PHE A 124 -6.60 12.27 3.89
N ALA A 125 -7.23 12.90 2.89
CA ALA A 125 -7.92 12.20 1.81
C ALA A 125 -7.81 12.99 0.50
N GLY A 126 -8.22 12.36 -0.60
CA GLY A 126 -8.26 13.00 -1.91
C GLY A 126 -6.93 12.97 -2.66
N LEU A 127 -6.03 12.04 -2.32
CA LEU A 127 -4.92 11.67 -3.19
C LEU A 127 -5.48 10.79 -4.30
N THR A 128 -5.37 11.21 -5.56
CA THR A 128 -5.99 10.46 -6.66
C THR A 128 -5.03 10.21 -7.81
N ALA A 129 -5.29 9.13 -8.55
CA ALA A 129 -4.71 8.85 -9.84
C ALA A 129 -5.67 8.01 -10.67
N ARG A 130 -5.57 8.07 -12.01
CA ARG A 130 -6.41 7.26 -12.89
C ARG A 130 -5.64 6.15 -13.55
N SER A 131 -6.36 5.04 -13.76
CA SER A 131 -5.90 3.88 -14.49
C SER A 131 -6.89 3.48 -15.59
N VAL A 132 -6.39 2.80 -16.62
CA VAL A 132 -7.24 2.13 -17.61
C VAL A 132 -7.84 0.82 -17.08
N PHE A 133 -7.38 0.34 -15.95
CA PHE A 133 -7.84 -0.89 -15.29
C PHE A 133 -8.72 -0.59 -14.09
N ASN A 134 -9.73 -1.45 -13.85
CA ASN A 134 -10.64 -1.36 -12.72
C ASN A 134 -10.44 -2.44 -11.66
N ALA A 135 -9.72 -3.49 -12.01
CA ALA A 135 -9.41 -4.54 -11.05
C ALA A 135 -8.39 -4.04 -10.03
N VAL A 136 -8.54 -4.46 -8.78
CA VAL A 136 -7.68 -4.07 -7.67
C VAL A 136 -6.86 -5.27 -7.23
N GLN A 137 -5.58 -5.06 -7.03
CA GLN A 137 -4.67 -5.97 -6.32
C GLN A 137 -4.02 -5.22 -5.16
N ASN A 138 -3.45 -5.95 -4.20
CA ASN A 138 -2.64 -5.34 -3.17
C ASN A 138 -1.19 -5.34 -3.59
N ASP A 139 -0.56 -4.16 -3.52
CA ASP A 139 0.86 -3.99 -3.79
C ASP A 139 1.53 -3.14 -2.70
N GLY A 140 2.85 -2.97 -2.78
CA GLY A 140 3.64 -2.28 -1.79
C GLY A 140 3.34 -0.79 -1.69
N PHE A 141 3.51 -0.25 -0.51
CA PHE A 141 3.75 1.18 -0.29
C PHE A 141 4.92 1.37 0.66
N SER A 142 5.58 2.52 0.56
CA SER A 142 6.55 2.99 1.55
C SER A 142 6.30 4.44 1.88
N ALA A 143 6.54 4.81 3.13
CA ALA A 143 6.41 6.18 3.59
C ALA A 143 7.61 6.57 4.46
N MET A 144 7.98 7.85 4.38
CA MET A 144 9.04 8.47 5.16
C MET A 144 8.51 9.77 5.77
N ALA A 145 8.67 9.88 7.08
CA ALA A 145 8.34 11.05 7.88
C ALA A 145 9.45 11.33 8.89
N VAL A 146 9.22 12.20 9.85
CA VAL A 146 10.14 12.44 10.97
C VAL A 146 9.41 12.22 12.29
N THR A 147 10.12 11.77 13.31
CA THR A 147 9.62 11.69 14.68
C THR A 147 9.47 13.11 15.24
N ASN A 148 8.46 13.32 16.07
CA ASN A 148 8.18 14.64 16.66
C ASN A 148 8.29 14.66 18.20
N ASN A 149 8.62 13.53 18.81
CA ASN A 149 8.53 13.32 20.26
C ASN A 149 9.82 12.72 20.85
N GLY A 150 10.13 13.13 22.06
CA GLY A 150 11.25 12.61 22.84
C GLY A 150 12.63 12.93 22.29
N THR A 151 13.60 12.07 22.59
CA THR A 151 15.02 12.25 22.22
C THR A 151 15.30 11.99 20.73
N ALA A 152 14.35 11.35 20.04
CA ALA A 152 14.44 11.03 18.60
C ALA A 152 13.75 12.08 17.72
N THR A 153 13.34 13.22 18.25
CA THR A 153 12.68 14.28 17.48
C THR A 153 13.55 14.73 16.31
N GLY A 154 12.97 14.68 15.10
CA GLY A 154 13.65 15.00 13.84
C GLY A 154 14.35 13.82 13.18
N ASP A 155 14.44 12.67 13.83
CA ASP A 155 14.95 11.45 13.21
C ASP A 155 13.98 10.93 12.16
N LEU A 156 14.53 10.33 11.08
CA LEU A 156 13.72 9.75 10.02
C LEU A 156 12.96 8.52 10.55
N SER A 157 11.70 8.49 10.22
CA SER A 157 10.79 7.39 10.47
C SER A 157 10.29 6.82 9.16
N PHE A 158 10.31 5.50 9.04
CA PHE A 158 9.90 4.77 7.84
C PHE A 158 8.75 3.84 8.16
N ASN A 159 7.81 3.73 7.23
CA ASN A 159 6.75 2.74 7.25
C ASN A 159 6.64 2.09 5.88
N SER A 160 6.23 0.85 5.84
CA SER A 160 5.93 0.13 4.61
C SER A 160 4.86 -0.91 4.84
N GLY A 161 4.10 -1.23 3.82
CA GLY A 161 3.01 -2.19 3.89
C GLY A 161 2.38 -2.41 2.52
N ARG A 162 1.12 -2.76 2.49
CA ARG A 162 0.37 -3.01 1.25
C ARG A 162 -0.86 -2.13 1.18
N VAL A 163 -1.18 -1.70 -0.06
CA VAL A 163 -2.36 -0.89 -0.40
C VAL A 163 -2.95 -1.37 -1.71
N GLY A 164 -4.23 -1.13 -1.94
CA GLY A 164 -4.89 -1.47 -3.20
C GLY A 164 -4.37 -0.62 -4.35
N VAL A 165 -3.96 -1.26 -5.45
CA VAL A 165 -3.52 -0.62 -6.70
C VAL A 165 -4.22 -1.26 -7.90
N PRO A 166 -4.24 -0.62 -9.09
CA PRO A 166 -4.79 -1.24 -10.29
C PRO A 166 -4.04 -2.52 -10.66
N ALA A 167 -4.79 -3.59 -10.97
CA ALA A 167 -4.24 -4.82 -11.50
C ALA A 167 -4.19 -4.78 -13.04
N SER A 168 -3.04 -5.11 -13.63
CA SER A 168 -2.84 -5.15 -15.09
C SER A 168 -3.55 -6.32 -15.77
N SER A 169 -3.99 -7.32 -15.01
CA SER A 169 -4.76 -8.46 -15.53
C SER A 169 -5.84 -8.87 -14.54
N VAL A 170 -7.01 -9.19 -15.08
CA VAL A 170 -8.04 -9.88 -14.29
C VAL A 170 -7.54 -11.31 -14.07
N VAL A 171 -7.10 -11.64 -12.86
CA VAL A 171 -6.85 -13.04 -12.50
C VAL A 171 -8.20 -13.77 -12.56
N PRO A 172 -8.39 -14.79 -13.41
CA PRO A 172 -9.64 -15.52 -13.49
C PRO A 172 -10.03 -16.01 -12.10
N GLU A 173 -11.26 -15.70 -11.66
CA GLU A 173 -11.75 -16.11 -10.35
C GLU A 173 -11.66 -17.63 -10.15
N PRO A 174 -11.51 -18.14 -8.91
CA PRO A 174 -11.44 -19.58 -8.62
C PRO A 174 -12.60 -20.38 -9.24
N THR A 175 -13.78 -19.75 -9.37
CA THR A 175 -14.96 -20.30 -10.07
C THR A 175 -14.71 -20.56 -11.55
N THR A 176 -13.99 -19.66 -12.23
CA THR A 176 -13.59 -19.82 -13.64
C THR A 176 -12.63 -20.99 -13.82
N TRP A 177 -11.67 -21.15 -12.91
CA TRP A 177 -10.78 -22.32 -12.90
C TRP A 177 -11.54 -23.62 -12.66
N ALA A 178 -12.48 -23.61 -11.69
CA ALA A 178 -13.31 -24.79 -11.41
C ALA A 178 -14.18 -25.18 -12.61
N LEU A 179 -14.80 -24.22 -13.29
CA LEU A 179 -15.58 -24.46 -14.52
C LEU A 179 -14.71 -24.97 -15.67
N MET A 180 -13.50 -24.44 -15.83
CA MET A 180 -12.55 -24.91 -16.84
C MET A 180 -12.15 -26.36 -16.59
N ILE A 181 -11.78 -26.70 -15.35
CA ILE A 181 -11.41 -28.09 -14.96
C ILE A 181 -12.60 -29.03 -15.14
N ALA A 182 -13.81 -28.63 -14.71
CA ALA A 182 -15.03 -29.41 -14.90
C ALA A 182 -15.32 -29.61 -16.39
N GLY A 183 -15.23 -28.59 -17.23
CA GLY A 183 -15.46 -28.64 -18.66
C GLY A 183 -14.49 -29.63 -19.35
N PHE A 184 -13.21 -29.56 -19.08
CA PHE A 184 -12.23 -30.52 -19.60
C PHE A 184 -12.45 -31.93 -19.06
N GLY A 185 -12.85 -32.09 -17.80
CA GLY A 185 -13.22 -33.37 -17.20
C GLY A 185 -14.39 -34.04 -17.93
N PHE A 186 -15.47 -33.30 -18.19
CA PHE A 186 -16.64 -33.80 -18.93
C PHE A 186 -16.30 -34.11 -20.39
N ALA A 187 -15.53 -33.28 -21.07
CA ALA A 187 -15.07 -33.54 -22.44
C ALA A 187 -14.23 -34.84 -22.52
N GLY A 188 -13.32 -35.02 -21.57
CA GLY A 188 -12.48 -36.22 -21.48
C GLY A 188 -13.28 -37.50 -21.23
N THR A 189 -14.28 -37.47 -20.36
CA THR A 189 -15.16 -38.61 -20.10
C THR A 189 -16.03 -38.97 -21.30
N ALA A 190 -16.58 -37.96 -22.01
CA ALA A 190 -17.38 -38.13 -23.22
C ALA A 190 -16.56 -38.79 -24.37
N LEU A 191 -15.32 -38.35 -24.56
CA LEU A 191 -14.41 -38.93 -25.54
C LEU A 191 -14.05 -40.40 -25.22
N ARG A 192 -13.87 -40.69 -23.93
CA ARG A 192 -13.57 -42.06 -23.45
C ARG A 192 -14.76 -42.97 -23.63
N ALA A 193 -15.98 -42.49 -23.39
CA ALA A 193 -17.21 -43.27 -23.62
C ALA A 193 -17.38 -43.62 -25.11
N ARG A 194 -17.19 -42.66 -26.03
CA ARG A 194 -17.25 -42.90 -27.48
C ARG A 194 -16.31 -44.00 -27.97
N ARG A 195 -15.09 -44.07 -27.45
CA ARG A 195 -14.12 -45.12 -27.83
C ARG A 195 -14.55 -46.51 -27.40
N ARG A 196 -15.33 -46.68 -26.33
CA ARG A 196 -15.82 -47.97 -25.87
C ARG A 196 -16.93 -48.55 -26.76
N PHE A 197 -17.72 -47.68 -27.42
CA PHE A 197 -18.77 -48.10 -28.34
C PHE A 197 -18.27 -48.38 -29.78
N ALA A 198 -17.03 -47.97 -30.11
CA ALA A 198 -16.46 -48.18 -31.44
C ALA A 198 -15.65 -49.50 -31.58
N VAL A 199 -15.51 -50.29 -30.51
CA VAL A 199 -14.71 -51.54 -30.46
C VAL A 199 -15.56 -52.77 -30.10
N GLY A 200 -16.90 -52.63 -30.14
CA GLY A 200 -17.86 -53.71 -29.94
C GLY A 200 -18.49 -54.22 -31.22
#